data_1fd7061c6c7f55f06d66cb1f75ac8bce
#
_entry.id   1fd7061c6c7f55f06d66cb1f75ac8bce
#
_cell.length_a   1.000
_cell.length_b   1.000
_cell.length_c   1.000
_cell.angle_alpha   90.00
_cell.angle_beta   90.00
_cell.angle_gamma   90.00
#
_symmetry.space_group_name_H-M   'P 1'
#
loop_
_entity.id
_entity.type
_entity.pdbx_description
1 polymer ?
#
loop_
_entity_poly.entity_id
_entity_poly.type
_entity_poly.pdbx_seq_one_letter_code
_entity_poly.pdbx_strand_id
1 'polypeptide(L)'
;MVNSVIYFHGLESSPGGIKVDFLKQETDFIEAPAMDYTKEGIFEEWLDYVKTEEPDLIVGSSMGGYFAIALSTWTGIPVLVFNPAVHSRKFEIEGLGSGTKKAKGIVVLGMNDKVINPIDTKKMLDGDWNDLVIFPRFGLEHRVPLDTFIDMYHKTIDRKKDGKL
;
A
#
# COMPACT_ATOMS: atom_id res chain seq x y z
N MET A 1 -6.90 5.31 -16.85
CA MET A 1 -5.54 4.71 -16.84
C MET A 1 -4.88 5.08 -15.53
N VAL A 2 -3.95 4.31 -15.05
CA VAL A 2 -3.05 4.70 -13.97
C VAL A 2 -1.75 5.12 -14.64
N ASN A 3 -1.43 6.40 -14.56
CA ASN A 3 -0.26 6.96 -15.24
C ASN A 3 0.88 7.23 -14.25
N SER A 4 0.54 7.44 -12.97
CA SER A 4 1.51 7.73 -11.91
C SER A 4 1.32 6.85 -10.68
N VAL A 5 2.42 6.26 -10.20
CA VAL A 5 2.44 5.35 -9.05
C VAL A 5 3.55 5.75 -8.08
N ILE A 6 3.26 5.68 -6.79
CA ILE A 6 4.29 5.68 -5.75
C ILE A 6 4.37 4.28 -5.15
N TYR A 7 5.57 3.74 -5.00
CA TYR A 7 5.81 2.43 -4.40
C TYR A 7 6.65 2.53 -3.12
N PHE A 8 6.05 2.16 -1.99
CA PHE A 8 6.73 2.09 -0.70
C PHE A 8 7.13 0.65 -0.37
N HIS A 9 8.43 0.39 -0.28
CA HIS A 9 8.98 -0.92 0.06
C HIS A 9 8.79 -1.28 1.54
N GLY A 10 8.96 -2.56 1.89
CA GLY A 10 8.96 -3.03 3.29
C GLY A 10 10.23 -2.62 4.05
N LEU A 11 10.18 -2.76 5.38
CA LEU A 11 11.24 -2.30 6.28
C LEU A 11 12.62 -2.90 5.97
N GLU A 12 12.68 -4.18 5.62
CA GLU A 12 13.90 -4.92 5.30
C GLU A 12 14.10 -5.11 3.79
N SER A 13 13.61 -4.18 3.00
CA SER A 13 13.61 -4.22 1.54
C SER A 13 14.26 -2.96 0.97
N SER A 14 14.42 -2.91 -0.34
CA SER A 14 15.00 -1.79 -1.06
C SER A 14 14.01 -1.19 -2.06
N PRO A 15 14.24 0.03 -2.53
CA PRO A 15 13.35 0.73 -3.47
C PRO A 15 13.39 0.18 -4.90
N GLY A 16 14.18 -0.84 -5.18
CA GLY A 16 14.33 -1.43 -6.52
C GLY A 16 13.76 -2.84 -6.64
N GLY A 17 14.11 -3.50 -7.75
CA GLY A 17 13.81 -4.91 -8.04
C GLY A 17 12.62 -5.11 -8.96
N ILE A 18 12.31 -6.39 -9.22
CA ILE A 18 11.40 -6.82 -10.30
C ILE A 18 9.99 -6.23 -10.25
N LYS A 19 9.48 -5.87 -9.07
CA LYS A 19 8.16 -5.22 -8.93
C LYS A 19 8.19 -3.77 -9.40
N VAL A 20 9.25 -3.05 -9.05
CA VAL A 20 9.48 -1.68 -9.52
C VAL A 20 9.75 -1.67 -11.02
N ASP A 21 10.52 -2.65 -11.52
CA ASP A 21 10.79 -2.77 -12.96
C ASP A 21 9.50 -3.08 -13.76
N PHE A 22 8.61 -3.89 -13.20
CA PHE A 22 7.27 -4.10 -13.76
C PHE A 22 6.46 -2.80 -13.77
N LEU A 23 6.38 -2.08 -12.65
CA LEU A 23 5.63 -0.83 -12.58
C LEU A 23 6.15 0.23 -13.56
N LYS A 24 7.46 0.30 -13.80
CA LYS A 24 8.07 1.17 -14.83
C LYS A 24 7.61 0.87 -16.26
N GLN A 25 7.18 -0.36 -16.52
CA GLN A 25 6.65 -0.75 -17.84
C GLN A 25 5.16 -0.44 -17.97
N GLU A 26 4.43 -0.38 -16.85
CA GLU A 26 2.98 -0.22 -16.81
C GLU A 26 2.52 1.23 -16.62
N THR A 27 3.43 2.16 -16.23
CA THR A 27 3.10 3.54 -15.87
C THR A 27 4.06 4.53 -16.51
N ASP A 28 3.57 5.74 -16.77
CA ASP A 28 4.40 6.82 -17.31
C ASP A 28 5.36 7.39 -16.25
N PHE A 29 4.96 7.34 -14.98
CA PHE A 29 5.74 7.83 -13.85
C PHE A 29 5.66 6.89 -12.66
N ILE A 30 6.82 6.58 -12.09
CA ILE A 30 6.93 5.85 -10.82
C ILE A 30 7.94 6.53 -9.90
N GLU A 31 7.53 6.78 -8.67
CA GLU A 31 8.41 7.13 -7.57
C GLU A 31 8.55 5.92 -6.62
N ALA A 32 9.78 5.47 -6.39
CA ALA A 32 10.08 4.35 -5.50
C ALA A 32 11.22 4.76 -4.56
N PRO A 33 10.93 5.49 -3.48
CA PRO A 33 11.94 6.05 -2.60
C PRO A 33 12.63 5.00 -1.73
N ALA A 34 13.87 5.26 -1.35
CA ALA A 34 14.53 4.59 -0.25
C ALA A 34 13.97 5.13 1.07
N MET A 35 13.07 4.36 1.70
CA MET A 35 12.37 4.80 2.91
C MET A 35 13.17 4.54 4.17
N ASP A 36 13.37 5.58 4.95
CA ASP A 36 13.73 5.49 6.37
C ASP A 36 12.50 5.83 7.22
N TYR A 37 11.76 4.81 7.61
CA TYR A 37 10.55 4.97 8.43
C TYR A 37 10.82 5.44 9.86
N THR A 38 12.10 5.55 10.28
CA THR A 38 12.51 6.06 11.59
C THR A 38 12.78 7.57 11.59
N LYS A 39 12.89 8.16 10.40
CA LYS A 39 13.13 9.59 10.23
C LYS A 39 11.95 10.39 10.79
N GLU A 40 12.24 11.31 11.71
CA GLU A 40 11.25 12.24 12.22
C GLU A 40 10.65 13.09 11.08
N GLY A 41 9.32 13.26 11.07
CA GLY A 41 8.62 14.01 10.04
C GLY A 41 8.50 13.32 8.68
N ILE A 42 8.90 12.04 8.56
CA ILE A 42 8.83 11.32 7.27
C ILE A 42 7.41 11.20 6.74
N PHE A 43 6.41 11.08 7.62
CA PHE A 43 5.03 10.98 7.21
C PHE A 43 4.52 12.30 6.63
N GLU A 44 4.79 13.41 7.29
CA GLU A 44 4.40 14.76 6.84
C GLU A 44 5.08 15.11 5.52
N GLU A 45 6.37 14.78 5.37
CA GLU A 45 7.12 14.99 4.12
C GLU A 45 6.45 14.27 2.95
N TRP A 46 6.09 12.99 3.12
CA TRP A 46 5.42 12.22 2.07
C TRP A 46 3.95 12.60 1.90
N LEU A 47 3.27 13.03 2.96
CA LEU A 47 1.90 13.54 2.84
C LEU A 47 1.85 14.80 1.97
N ASP A 48 2.79 15.74 2.17
CA ASP A 48 2.89 16.95 1.37
C ASP A 48 3.28 16.63 -0.08
N TYR A 49 4.22 15.70 -0.28
CA TYR A 49 4.60 15.22 -1.61
C TYR A 49 3.40 14.60 -2.34
N VAL A 50 2.69 13.67 -1.71
CA VAL A 50 1.53 13.00 -2.31
C VAL A 50 0.38 13.97 -2.60
N LYS A 51 0.17 14.99 -1.77
CA LYS A 51 -0.82 16.04 -2.03
C LYS A 51 -0.44 16.93 -3.21
N THR A 52 0.85 17.13 -3.44
CA THR A 52 1.36 17.96 -4.55
C THR A 52 1.33 17.21 -5.87
N GLU A 53 1.81 15.98 -5.87
CA GLU A 53 1.94 15.17 -7.10
C GLU A 53 0.64 14.45 -7.49
N GLU A 54 -0.29 14.25 -6.54
CA GLU A 54 -1.58 13.59 -6.74
C GLU A 54 -1.48 12.29 -7.55
N PRO A 55 -0.66 11.31 -7.14
CA PRO A 55 -0.48 10.07 -7.89
C PRO A 55 -1.80 9.32 -8.06
N ASP A 56 -1.91 8.56 -9.13
CA ASP A 56 -3.10 7.76 -9.42
C ASP A 56 -3.30 6.59 -8.48
N LEU A 57 -2.18 6.06 -7.93
CA LEU A 57 -2.18 4.88 -7.08
C LEU A 57 -0.95 4.89 -6.15
N ILE A 58 -1.15 4.53 -4.90
CA ILE A 58 -0.05 4.24 -3.99
C ILE A 58 0.04 2.73 -3.78
N VAL A 59 1.20 2.15 -4.03
CA VAL A 59 1.47 0.72 -3.83
C VAL A 59 2.40 0.55 -2.65
N GLY A 60 2.14 -0.44 -1.80
CA GLY A 60 3.01 -0.67 -0.64
C GLY A 60 3.05 -2.12 -0.19
N SER A 61 4.15 -2.50 0.46
CA SER A 61 4.34 -3.84 1.01
C SER A 61 4.79 -3.77 2.46
N SER A 62 4.21 -4.60 3.33
CA SER A 62 4.57 -4.68 4.75
C SER A 62 4.49 -3.29 5.44
N MET A 63 5.60 -2.76 5.94
CA MET A 63 5.66 -1.40 6.52
C MET A 63 5.25 -0.32 5.50
N GLY A 64 5.69 -0.44 4.24
CA GLY A 64 5.27 0.44 3.16
C GLY A 64 3.77 0.35 2.87
N GLY A 65 3.15 -0.82 3.07
CA GLY A 65 1.71 -1.00 2.98
C GLY A 65 0.95 -0.25 4.08
N TYR A 66 1.44 -0.30 5.31
CA TYR A 66 0.89 0.50 6.41
C TYR A 66 1.00 2.00 6.13
N PHE A 67 2.17 2.46 5.67
CA PHE A 67 2.43 3.84 5.29
C PHE A 67 1.48 4.34 4.19
N ALA A 68 1.29 3.53 3.15
CA ALA A 68 0.37 3.81 2.04
C ALA A 68 -1.09 3.96 2.52
N ILE A 69 -1.56 3.06 3.40
CA ILE A 69 -2.91 3.15 3.98
C ILE A 69 -3.06 4.45 4.78
N ALA A 70 -2.08 4.80 5.62
CA ALA A 70 -2.10 6.04 6.38
C ALA A 70 -2.19 7.28 5.46
N LEU A 71 -1.39 7.35 4.40
CA LEU A 71 -1.48 8.42 3.40
C LEU A 71 -2.86 8.49 2.73
N SER A 72 -3.46 7.34 2.41
CA SER A 72 -4.79 7.27 1.80
C SER A 72 -5.88 7.89 2.70
N THR A 73 -5.77 7.77 4.03
CA THR A 73 -6.74 8.37 4.96
C THR A 73 -6.73 9.90 4.93
N TRP A 74 -5.66 10.52 4.45
CA TRP A 74 -5.52 11.98 4.33
C TRP A 74 -5.78 12.49 2.91
N THR A 75 -5.41 11.71 1.91
CA THR A 75 -5.45 12.14 0.51
C THR A 75 -6.66 11.61 -0.27
N GLY A 76 -7.18 10.44 0.14
CA GLY A 76 -8.20 9.72 -0.61
C GLY A 76 -7.67 9.05 -1.88
N ILE A 77 -6.35 9.04 -2.08
CA ILE A 77 -5.73 8.33 -3.19
C ILE A 77 -5.83 6.83 -2.95
N PRO A 78 -6.26 6.04 -3.93
CA PRO A 78 -6.42 4.61 -3.76
C PRO A 78 -5.07 3.90 -3.55
N VAL A 79 -5.12 2.79 -2.81
CA VAL A 79 -3.94 1.97 -2.53
C VAL A 79 -4.07 0.56 -3.09
N LEU A 80 -2.93 -0.05 -3.41
CA LEU A 80 -2.74 -1.49 -3.53
C LEU A 80 -1.66 -1.91 -2.55
N VAL A 81 -2.03 -2.63 -1.51
CA VAL A 81 -1.08 -2.99 -0.47
C VAL A 81 -1.05 -4.50 -0.22
N PHE A 82 0.15 -4.98 0.10
CA PHE A 82 0.42 -6.39 0.33
C PHE A 82 0.93 -6.60 1.75
N ASN A 83 0.26 -7.47 2.50
CA ASN A 83 0.62 -7.84 3.86
C ASN A 83 0.98 -6.61 4.74
N PRO A 84 0.12 -5.59 4.82
CA PRO A 84 0.46 -4.34 5.50
C PRO A 84 0.67 -4.55 7.01
N ALA A 85 1.72 -3.96 7.56
CA ALA A 85 2.12 -4.11 8.95
C ALA A 85 1.29 -3.23 9.92
N VAL A 86 -0.03 -3.30 9.84
CA VAL A 86 -0.92 -2.40 10.60
C VAL A 86 -0.96 -2.71 12.10
N HIS A 87 -0.81 -3.97 12.51
CA HIS A 87 -0.83 -4.38 13.92
C HIS A 87 0.56 -4.74 14.48
N SER A 88 1.54 -4.97 13.60
CA SER A 88 2.89 -5.42 13.94
C SER A 88 3.96 -4.46 13.43
N ARG A 89 3.70 -3.18 13.55
CA ARG A 89 4.59 -2.11 13.13
C ARG A 89 5.62 -1.80 14.22
N LYS A 90 6.86 -1.56 13.81
CA LYS A 90 7.93 -1.12 14.70
C LYS A 90 7.89 0.38 14.98
N PHE A 91 7.19 1.14 14.13
CA PHE A 91 7.10 2.59 14.20
C PHE A 91 5.64 3.00 14.13
N GLU A 92 5.21 3.89 15.02
CA GLU A 92 3.92 4.54 14.91
C GLU A 92 4.01 5.62 13.84
N ILE A 93 3.02 5.61 12.94
CA ILE A 93 2.76 6.71 12.03
C ILE A 93 1.46 7.34 12.51
N GLU A 94 1.50 8.60 12.88
CA GLU A 94 0.28 9.32 13.18
C GLU A 94 -0.58 9.34 11.92
N GLY A 95 -1.78 8.81 12.00
CA GLY A 95 -2.70 8.97 10.89
C GLY A 95 -3.47 7.75 10.42
N LEU A 96 -3.21 6.55 10.90
CA LEU A 96 -4.09 5.43 10.57
C LEU A 96 -5.48 5.66 11.21
N GLY A 97 -6.50 5.91 10.39
CA GLY A 97 -7.84 6.26 10.84
C GLY A 97 -8.02 7.68 11.37
N SER A 98 -6.96 8.50 11.42
CA SER A 98 -7.03 9.91 11.88
C SER A 98 -7.22 10.90 10.74
N GLY A 99 -7.12 10.46 9.49
CA GLY A 99 -7.28 11.30 8.31
C GLY A 99 -8.72 11.80 8.14
N THR A 100 -8.86 12.82 7.32
CA THR A 100 -10.16 13.44 6.99
C THR A 100 -10.92 12.70 5.91
N LYS A 101 -10.33 11.66 5.34
CA LYS A 101 -10.91 10.83 4.27
C LYS A 101 -10.88 9.36 4.65
N LYS A 102 -11.69 8.56 3.98
CA LYS A 102 -11.61 7.11 4.09
C LYS A 102 -10.47 6.58 3.23
N ALA A 103 -9.63 5.71 3.81
CA ALA A 103 -8.70 4.94 3.00
C ALA A 103 -9.48 4.04 2.03
N LYS A 104 -9.05 3.96 0.78
CA LYS A 104 -9.72 3.14 -0.24
C LYS A 104 -8.71 2.39 -1.09
N GLY A 105 -9.10 1.25 -1.62
CA GLY A 105 -8.22 0.45 -2.45
C GLY A 105 -8.28 -1.05 -2.15
N ILE A 106 -7.20 -1.73 -2.44
CA ILE A 106 -7.09 -3.19 -2.28
C ILE A 106 -6.01 -3.52 -1.26
N VAL A 107 -6.37 -4.44 -0.36
CA VAL A 107 -5.44 -5.08 0.59
C VAL A 107 -5.34 -6.56 0.25
N VAL A 108 -4.15 -7.03 -0.06
CA VAL A 108 -3.85 -8.44 -0.30
C VAL A 108 -3.25 -9.04 0.96
N LEU A 109 -3.88 -10.05 1.52
CA LEU A 109 -3.42 -10.75 2.72
C LEU A 109 -2.96 -12.16 2.37
N GLY A 110 -1.68 -12.44 2.58
CA GLY A 110 -1.13 -13.79 2.52
C GLY A 110 -1.57 -14.59 3.74
N MET A 111 -2.42 -15.59 3.55
CA MET A 111 -2.96 -16.37 4.67
C MET A 111 -1.93 -17.31 5.31
N ASN A 112 -0.76 -17.49 4.67
CA ASN A 112 0.38 -18.23 5.19
C ASN A 112 1.52 -17.29 5.68
N ASP A 113 1.24 -15.98 5.80
CA ASP A 113 2.20 -15.02 6.31
C ASP A 113 2.49 -15.28 7.79
N LYS A 114 3.78 -15.56 8.09
CA LYS A 114 4.27 -15.79 9.45
C LYS A 114 4.94 -14.57 10.07
N VAL A 115 5.08 -13.50 9.33
CA VAL A 115 5.68 -12.23 9.77
C VAL A 115 4.59 -11.27 10.23
N ILE A 116 3.57 -11.09 9.39
CA ILE A 116 2.40 -10.25 9.68
C ILE A 116 1.15 -11.14 9.71
N ASN A 117 0.56 -11.31 10.88
CA ASN A 117 -0.63 -12.15 11.03
C ASN A 117 -1.82 -11.58 10.23
N PRO A 118 -2.33 -12.30 9.21
CA PRO A 118 -3.41 -11.78 8.36
C PRO A 118 -4.75 -11.60 9.10
N ILE A 119 -5.01 -12.40 10.14
CA ILE A 119 -6.25 -12.31 10.93
C ILE A 119 -6.24 -11.04 11.77
N ASP A 120 -5.12 -10.73 12.41
CA ASP A 120 -4.99 -9.51 13.22
C ASP A 120 -4.96 -8.27 12.33
N THR A 121 -4.31 -8.34 11.17
CA THR A 121 -4.39 -7.28 10.15
C THR A 121 -5.84 -7.02 9.73
N LYS A 122 -6.59 -8.08 9.41
CA LYS A 122 -8.00 -7.94 9.03
C LYS A 122 -8.83 -7.29 10.13
N LYS A 123 -8.64 -7.69 11.40
CA LYS A 123 -9.35 -7.07 12.54
C LYS A 123 -9.04 -5.58 12.68
N MET A 124 -7.80 -5.18 12.47
CA MET A 124 -7.40 -3.77 12.54
C MET A 124 -7.96 -2.93 11.39
N LEU A 125 -8.20 -3.55 10.25
CA LEU A 125 -8.81 -2.91 9.08
C LEU A 125 -10.35 -2.96 9.11
N ASP A 126 -10.95 -3.63 10.08
CA ASP A 126 -12.41 -3.65 10.27
C ASP A 126 -12.85 -2.34 10.96
N GLY A 127 -13.60 -1.51 10.22
CA GLY A 127 -14.08 -0.24 10.73
C GLY A 127 -14.53 0.73 9.63
N ASP A 128 -15.33 1.71 10.02
CA ASP A 128 -15.95 2.69 9.11
C ASP A 128 -14.98 3.75 8.56
N TRP A 129 -13.72 3.74 9.00
CA TRP A 129 -12.68 4.69 8.59
C TRP A 129 -12.07 4.38 7.22
N ASN A 130 -12.45 3.25 6.62
CA ASN A 130 -11.93 2.85 5.31
C ASN A 130 -12.99 2.14 4.44
N ASP A 131 -12.74 2.16 3.14
CA ASP A 131 -13.46 1.44 2.09
C ASP A 131 -12.50 0.45 1.38
N LEU A 132 -11.60 -0.18 2.16
CA LEU A 132 -10.61 -1.12 1.66
C LEU A 132 -11.24 -2.48 1.34
N VAL A 133 -10.93 -3.02 0.17
CA VAL A 133 -11.37 -4.34 -0.25
C VAL A 133 -10.28 -5.37 0.04
N ILE A 134 -10.56 -6.31 0.93
CA ILE A 134 -9.58 -7.31 1.36
C ILE A 134 -9.65 -8.54 0.45
N PHE A 135 -8.49 -8.94 -0.10
CA PHE A 135 -8.29 -10.16 -0.89
C PHE A 135 -7.40 -11.14 -0.12
N PRO A 136 -7.96 -12.12 0.58
CA PRO A 136 -7.18 -13.19 1.18
C PRO A 136 -6.62 -14.12 0.08
N ARG A 137 -5.35 -14.47 0.20
CA ARG A 137 -4.65 -15.38 -0.72
C ARG A 137 -4.11 -16.57 0.05
N PHE A 138 -4.75 -17.72 -0.08
CA PHE A 138 -4.30 -18.97 0.52
C PHE A 138 -2.99 -19.43 -0.15
N GLY A 139 -2.05 -19.93 0.64
CA GLY A 139 -0.72 -20.32 0.18
C GLY A 139 0.27 -19.16 0.03
N LEU A 140 -0.19 -17.91 0.06
CA LEU A 140 0.69 -16.76 -0.04
C LEU A 140 1.35 -16.47 1.33
N GLU A 141 2.67 -16.32 1.31
CA GLU A 141 3.51 -15.95 2.45
C GLU A 141 3.75 -14.43 2.49
N HIS A 142 4.64 -13.98 3.40
CA HIS A 142 4.97 -12.55 3.55
C HIS A 142 5.55 -11.93 2.28
N ARG A 143 6.46 -12.63 1.61
CA ARG A 143 7.03 -12.19 0.34
C ARG A 143 6.11 -12.57 -0.81
N VAL A 144 5.56 -11.54 -1.46
CA VAL A 144 4.62 -11.72 -2.57
C VAL A 144 5.39 -11.99 -3.87
N PRO A 145 5.13 -13.09 -4.57
CA PRO A 145 5.69 -13.37 -5.88
C PRO A 145 5.24 -12.33 -6.93
N LEU A 146 6.02 -12.20 -8.00
CA LEU A 146 5.76 -11.21 -9.04
C LEU A 146 4.44 -11.46 -9.77
N ASP A 147 4.10 -12.71 -10.07
CA ASP A 147 2.84 -13.10 -10.73
C ASP A 147 1.60 -12.66 -9.93
N THR A 148 1.62 -12.88 -8.62
CA THR A 148 0.57 -12.41 -7.71
C THR A 148 0.51 -10.89 -7.66
N PHE A 149 1.67 -10.22 -7.67
CA PHE A 149 1.75 -8.75 -7.69
C PHE A 149 1.11 -8.20 -8.97
N ILE A 150 1.45 -8.76 -10.14
CA ILE A 150 0.91 -8.40 -11.45
C ILE A 150 -0.60 -8.60 -11.51
N ASP A 151 -1.10 -9.79 -11.09
CA ASP A 151 -2.53 -10.10 -11.05
C ASP A 151 -3.31 -9.05 -10.23
N MET A 152 -2.80 -8.74 -9.04
CA MET A 152 -3.48 -7.79 -8.16
C MET A 152 -3.35 -6.34 -8.62
N TYR A 153 -2.25 -5.97 -9.28
CA TYR A 153 -2.10 -4.68 -9.92
C TYR A 153 -3.16 -4.48 -11.01
N HIS A 154 -3.25 -5.40 -11.97
CA HIS A 154 -4.24 -5.31 -13.05
C HIS A 154 -5.69 -5.30 -12.50
N LYS A 155 -5.97 -6.12 -11.48
CA LYS A 155 -7.28 -6.11 -10.80
C LYS A 155 -7.59 -4.75 -10.17
N THR A 156 -6.59 -4.08 -9.59
CA THR A 156 -6.74 -2.72 -9.03
C THR A 156 -7.06 -1.71 -10.14
N ILE A 157 -6.34 -1.79 -11.26
CA ILE A 157 -6.58 -0.93 -12.42
C ILE A 157 -8.00 -1.10 -12.97
N ASP A 158 -8.47 -2.34 -13.12
CA ASP A 158 -9.81 -2.62 -13.63
C ASP A 158 -10.89 -2.09 -12.69
N ARG A 159 -10.73 -2.27 -11.37
CA ARG A 159 -11.67 -1.70 -10.40
C ARG A 159 -11.68 -0.17 -10.40
N LYS A 160 -10.53 0.47 -10.61
CA LYS A 160 -10.45 1.93 -10.76
C LYS A 160 -11.18 2.41 -12.01
N LYS A 161 -11.01 1.71 -13.15
CA LYS A 161 -11.75 2.01 -14.40
C LYS A 161 -13.26 1.87 -14.22
N ASP A 162 -13.69 0.89 -13.43
CA ASP A 162 -15.12 0.65 -13.13
C ASP A 162 -15.71 1.62 -12.09
N GLY A 163 -14.93 2.55 -11.57
CA GLY A 163 -15.36 3.47 -10.50
C GLY A 163 -15.61 2.80 -9.15
N LYS A 164 -14.97 1.66 -8.89
CA LYS A 164 -15.12 0.86 -7.67
C LYS A 164 -13.99 1.08 -6.65
N LEU A 165 -13.14 2.08 -6.91
CA LEU A 165 -12.07 2.55 -6.00
C LEU A 165 -12.04 4.08 -5.91
#